data_4a53291eddc3fa76546a795255179917
#
_entry.id   4a53291eddc3fa76546a795255179917
#
_cell.length_a   1.000
_cell.length_b   1.000
_cell.length_c   1.000
_cell.angle_alpha   90.00
_cell.angle_beta   90.00
_cell.angle_gamma   90.00
#
_symmetry.space_group_name_H-M   'P 1'
#
loop_
_entity.id
_entity.type
_entity.pdbx_description
1 polymer ?
#
loop_
_entity_poly.entity_id
_entity_poly.type
_entity_poly.pdbx_seq_one_letter_code
_entity_poly.pdbx_strand_id
1 'polypeptide(L)'
;DEDHAKILRDRHRNVLEDLSLEHQGKVIQYFGDGTLTIFGSAVEAVLCAIDIQLELKKHPSVNLRIGIHSGDIVYDDDGIFGDCVNIASRIEASAIGGSVLISRKVYDEIINHKEINAVSLGYHEFKNVKTPIEVYAIKSDQLNIPESSSIDTLVGLKKESIAVLPFIN
;
A
#
# COMPACT_ATOMS: atom_id res chain seq x y z
N ASP A 1 7.99 17.33 18.71
CA ASP A 1 9.42 17.48 18.54
C ASP A 1 9.79 17.31 17.07
N GLU A 2 10.29 18.38 16.45
CA GLU A 2 10.64 18.43 15.03
C GLU A 2 11.76 17.43 14.68
N ASP A 3 12.73 17.25 15.57
CA ASP A 3 13.83 16.32 15.35
C ASP A 3 13.36 14.87 15.30
N HIS A 4 12.42 14.51 16.17
CA HIS A 4 11.84 13.17 16.19
C HIS A 4 11.02 12.91 14.92
N ALA A 5 10.20 13.88 14.49
CA ALA A 5 9.43 13.77 13.26
C ALA A 5 10.33 13.63 12.02
N LYS A 6 11.46 14.34 12.01
CA LYS A 6 12.45 14.23 10.94
C LYS A 6 13.08 12.84 10.89
N ILE A 7 13.47 12.31 12.04
CA ILE A 7 14.06 10.96 12.13
C ILE A 7 13.08 9.91 11.56
N LEU A 8 11.81 9.97 11.94
CA LEU A 8 10.81 9.03 11.44
C LEU A 8 10.58 9.18 9.93
N ARG A 9 10.56 10.41 9.44
CA ARG A 9 10.40 10.67 8.00
C ARG A 9 11.59 10.14 7.19
N ASP A 10 12.80 10.37 7.65
CA ASP A 10 14.00 9.91 6.98
C ASP A 10 14.06 8.38 6.99
N ARG A 11 13.72 7.75 8.12
CA ARG A 11 13.61 6.31 8.23
C ARG A 11 12.58 5.73 7.26
N HIS A 12 11.39 6.31 7.21
CA HIS A 12 10.33 5.92 6.28
C HIS A 12 10.85 5.93 4.84
N ARG A 13 11.43 7.04 4.41
CA ARG A 13 11.93 7.19 3.04
C ARG A 13 13.04 6.19 2.72
N ASN A 14 14.00 6.03 3.61
CA ASN A 14 15.11 5.11 3.39
C ASN A 14 14.65 3.66 3.28
N VAL A 15 13.75 3.22 4.15
CA VAL A 15 13.20 1.87 4.12
C VAL A 15 12.42 1.63 2.83
N LEU A 16 11.58 2.57 2.42
CA LEU A 16 10.81 2.45 1.20
C LEU A 16 11.71 2.38 -0.04
N GLU A 17 12.69 3.24 -0.14
CA GLU A 17 13.60 3.26 -1.29
C GLU A 17 14.43 1.97 -1.37
N ASP A 18 15.02 1.54 -0.27
CA ASP A 18 15.88 0.36 -0.23
C ASP A 18 15.08 -0.92 -0.55
N LEU A 19 13.96 -1.13 0.10
CA LEU A 19 13.15 -2.33 -0.11
C LEU A 19 12.43 -2.32 -1.45
N SER A 20 11.98 -1.16 -1.92
CA SER A 20 11.40 -1.06 -3.27
C SER A 20 12.43 -1.46 -4.33
N LEU A 21 13.67 -1.02 -4.18
CA LEU A 21 14.75 -1.40 -5.11
C LEU A 21 15.03 -2.90 -5.06
N GLU A 22 15.07 -3.51 -3.87
CA GLU A 22 15.28 -4.95 -3.71
C GLU A 22 14.18 -5.78 -4.41
N HIS A 23 12.95 -5.28 -4.42
CA HIS A 23 11.81 -5.93 -5.06
C HIS A 23 11.54 -5.43 -6.49
N GLN A 24 12.52 -4.77 -7.12
CA GLN A 24 12.41 -4.29 -8.49
C GLN A 24 11.30 -3.26 -8.70
N GLY A 25 10.95 -2.55 -7.64
CA GLY A 25 10.01 -1.45 -7.68
C GLY A 25 10.72 -0.12 -7.87
N LYS A 26 9.93 0.91 -8.11
CA LYS A 26 10.43 2.27 -8.26
C LYS A 26 9.53 3.25 -7.50
N VAL A 27 10.12 4.01 -6.61
CA VAL A 27 9.43 5.13 -5.97
C VAL A 27 9.30 6.26 -7.00
N ILE A 28 8.06 6.61 -7.32
CA ILE A 28 7.75 7.61 -8.35
C ILE A 28 7.60 9.00 -7.75
N GLN A 29 6.90 9.10 -6.62
CA GLN A 29 6.54 10.40 -6.07
C GLN A 29 6.29 10.31 -4.56
N TYR A 30 6.68 11.36 -3.87
CA TYR A 30 6.31 11.61 -2.48
C TYR A 30 5.22 12.68 -2.44
N PHE A 31 4.16 12.43 -1.67
CA PHE A 31 3.05 13.35 -1.45
C PHE A 31 3.00 13.70 0.03
N GLY A 32 3.50 14.84 0.45
CA GLY A 32 3.46 15.17 1.87
C GLY A 32 3.93 14.01 2.74
N ASP A 33 3.01 13.25 3.30
CA ASP A 33 3.24 12.07 4.15
C ASP A 33 3.05 10.72 3.42
N GLY A 34 2.70 10.74 2.14
CA GLY A 34 2.46 9.54 1.33
C GLY A 34 3.52 9.30 0.27
N THR A 35 3.57 8.09 -0.24
CA THR A 35 4.52 7.68 -1.27
C THR A 35 3.83 6.81 -2.30
N LEU A 36 4.14 7.04 -3.56
CA LEU A 36 3.67 6.24 -4.68
C LEU A 36 4.84 5.43 -5.25
N THR A 37 4.68 4.11 -5.24
CA THR A 37 5.68 3.18 -5.76
C THR A 37 5.03 2.28 -6.80
N ILE A 38 5.73 1.97 -7.87
CA ILE A 38 5.27 1.06 -8.91
C ILE A 38 6.15 -0.19 -9.00
N PHE A 39 5.54 -1.30 -9.40
CA PHE A 39 6.21 -2.59 -9.54
C PHE A 39 5.80 -3.24 -10.87
N GLY A 40 6.67 -4.04 -11.44
CA GLY A 40 6.36 -4.84 -12.62
C GLY A 40 5.55 -6.11 -12.32
N SER A 41 5.39 -6.46 -11.05
CA SER A 41 4.74 -7.70 -10.60
C SER A 41 3.93 -7.42 -9.33
N ALA A 42 2.69 -7.92 -9.30
CA ALA A 42 1.85 -7.84 -8.11
C ALA A 42 2.46 -8.63 -6.94
N VAL A 43 3.06 -9.78 -7.22
CA VAL A 43 3.74 -10.59 -6.19
C VAL A 43 4.88 -9.80 -5.55
N GLU A 44 5.74 -9.18 -6.34
CA GLU A 44 6.83 -8.37 -5.82
C GLU A 44 6.33 -7.17 -5.02
N ALA A 45 5.25 -6.53 -5.46
CA ALA A 45 4.65 -5.43 -4.73
C ALA A 45 4.17 -5.87 -3.34
N VAL A 46 3.49 -7.02 -3.26
CA VAL A 46 2.99 -7.55 -1.99
C VAL A 46 4.13 -7.99 -1.08
N LEU A 47 5.12 -8.70 -1.60
CA LEU A 47 6.29 -9.12 -0.81
C LEU A 47 7.05 -7.91 -0.27
N CYS A 48 7.23 -6.88 -1.10
CA CYS A 48 7.85 -5.62 -0.68
C CYS A 48 7.07 -4.95 0.44
N ALA A 49 5.75 -4.88 0.31
CA ALA A 49 4.88 -4.28 1.32
C ALA A 49 4.99 -5.00 2.67
N ILE A 50 5.04 -6.33 2.65
CA ILE A 50 5.25 -7.13 3.86
C ILE A 50 6.59 -6.77 4.50
N ASP A 51 7.67 -6.78 3.72
CA ASP A 51 9.01 -6.46 4.21
C ASP A 51 9.11 -5.04 4.77
N ILE A 52 8.47 -4.07 4.11
CA ILE A 52 8.39 -2.68 4.61
C ILE A 52 7.73 -2.65 5.98
N GLN A 53 6.59 -3.30 6.14
CA GLN A 53 5.87 -3.32 7.42
C GLN A 53 6.69 -3.98 8.52
N LEU A 54 7.36 -5.08 8.22
CA LEU A 54 8.23 -5.76 9.20
C LEU A 54 9.40 -4.88 9.61
N GLU A 55 10.02 -4.19 8.68
CA GLU A 55 11.16 -3.31 8.97
C GLU A 55 10.73 -2.07 9.76
N LEU A 56 9.62 -1.43 9.38
CA LEU A 56 9.12 -0.23 10.06
C LEU A 56 8.50 -0.51 11.42
N LYS A 57 8.26 -1.75 11.76
CA LYS A 57 7.82 -2.16 13.10
C LYS A 57 8.95 -2.11 14.13
N LYS A 58 10.20 -2.25 13.68
CA LYS A 58 11.38 -2.13 14.55
C LYS A 58 11.58 -0.67 14.99
N HIS A 59 12.18 -0.47 16.17
CA HIS A 59 12.42 0.87 16.69
C HIS A 59 13.48 1.65 15.89
N PRO A 60 13.29 2.95 15.70
CA PRO A 60 12.07 3.72 15.97
C PRO A 60 10.96 3.36 14.99
N SER A 61 9.83 2.89 15.51
CA SER A 61 8.75 2.37 14.68
C SER A 61 8.03 3.47 13.91
N VAL A 62 7.61 3.15 12.69
CA VAL A 62 6.79 4.02 11.84
C VAL A 62 5.47 3.31 11.57
N ASN A 63 4.38 4.00 11.85
CA ASN A 63 3.04 3.48 11.67
C ASN A 63 2.55 3.77 10.24
N LEU A 64 2.63 2.78 9.36
CA LEU A 64 2.39 2.93 7.93
C LEU A 64 1.15 2.18 7.48
N ARG A 65 0.38 2.79 6.57
CA ARG A 65 -0.73 2.15 5.85
C ARG A 65 -0.29 1.89 4.42
N ILE A 66 -0.58 0.70 3.90
CA ILE A 66 -0.24 0.33 2.52
C ILE A 66 -1.49 -0.16 1.80
N GLY A 67 -1.73 0.40 0.61
CA GLY A 67 -2.75 -0.07 -0.32
C GLY A 67 -2.14 -0.41 -1.67
N ILE A 68 -2.56 -1.53 -2.25
CA ILE A 68 -2.02 -2.03 -3.52
C ILE A 68 -3.16 -2.31 -4.50
N HIS A 69 -3.01 -1.80 -5.70
CA HIS A 69 -3.92 -2.09 -6.80
C HIS A 69 -3.11 -2.35 -8.08
N SER A 70 -3.67 -3.12 -8.98
CA SER A 70 -3.04 -3.49 -10.25
C SER A 70 -3.87 -2.95 -11.41
N GLY A 71 -3.21 -2.40 -12.40
CA GLY A 71 -3.88 -1.89 -13.60
C GLY A 71 -2.91 -1.16 -14.50
N ASP A 72 -3.46 -0.63 -15.57
CA ASP A 72 -2.67 0.15 -16.51
C ASP A 72 -2.38 1.53 -15.94
N ILE A 73 -1.14 1.93 -15.98
CA ILE A 73 -0.71 3.27 -15.61
C ILE A 73 0.12 3.87 -16.73
N VAL A 74 0.01 5.17 -16.87
CA VAL A 74 0.88 5.95 -17.76
C VAL A 74 1.68 6.88 -16.85
N TYR A 75 2.99 6.83 -16.98
CA TYR A 75 3.82 7.79 -16.30
C TYR A 75 4.88 8.36 -17.25
N ASP A 76 5.15 9.63 -17.10
CA ASP A 76 6.11 10.39 -17.87
C ASP A 76 6.73 11.49 -16.97
N ASP A 77 7.42 12.44 -17.59
CA ASP A 77 8.06 13.57 -16.88
C ASP A 77 7.04 14.46 -16.14
N ASP A 78 5.77 14.47 -16.58
CA ASP A 78 4.70 15.26 -15.95
C ASP A 78 4.02 14.55 -14.79
N GLY A 79 4.30 13.27 -14.55
CA GLY A 79 3.77 12.51 -13.43
C GLY A 79 3.16 11.18 -13.83
N ILE A 80 2.35 10.64 -12.91
CA ILE A 80 1.68 9.38 -13.09
C ILE A 80 0.17 9.60 -13.14
N PHE A 81 -0.49 8.95 -14.11
CA PHE A 81 -1.91 9.13 -14.38
C PHE A 81 -2.62 7.80 -14.54
N GLY A 82 -3.88 7.77 -14.19
CA GLY A 82 -4.77 6.64 -14.39
C GLY A 82 -5.66 6.37 -13.18
N ASP A 83 -6.78 5.70 -13.43
CA ASP A 83 -7.73 5.29 -12.41
C ASP A 83 -7.11 4.35 -11.37
N CYS A 84 -6.09 3.60 -11.79
CA CYS A 84 -5.36 2.68 -10.94
C CYS A 84 -4.72 3.39 -9.73
N VAL A 85 -4.15 4.56 -9.93
CA VAL A 85 -3.54 5.38 -8.86
C VAL A 85 -4.61 5.82 -7.87
N ASN A 86 -5.76 6.29 -8.37
CA ASN A 86 -6.86 6.72 -7.53
C ASN A 86 -7.41 5.56 -6.68
N ILE A 87 -7.60 4.40 -7.29
CA ILE A 87 -8.09 3.21 -6.57
C ILE A 87 -7.09 2.78 -5.49
N ALA A 88 -5.80 2.72 -5.81
CA ALA A 88 -4.77 2.38 -4.83
C ALA A 88 -4.78 3.35 -3.65
N SER A 89 -4.91 4.65 -3.91
CA SER A 89 -4.99 5.67 -2.87
C SER A 89 -6.22 5.49 -1.98
N ARG A 90 -7.37 5.10 -2.55
CA ARG A 90 -8.59 4.83 -1.78
C ARG A 90 -8.44 3.61 -0.89
N ILE A 91 -7.82 2.55 -1.41
CA ILE A 91 -7.55 1.34 -0.63
C ILE A 91 -6.59 1.66 0.53
N GLU A 92 -5.52 2.42 0.26
CA GLU A 92 -4.59 2.87 1.28
C GLU A 92 -5.29 3.69 2.37
N ALA A 93 -6.15 4.63 1.99
CA ALA A 93 -6.90 5.46 2.94
C ALA A 93 -7.84 4.63 3.84
N SER A 94 -8.25 3.46 3.39
CA SER A 94 -9.09 2.52 4.15
C SER A 94 -8.29 1.60 5.07
N ALA A 95 -6.97 1.60 4.97
CA ALA A 95 -6.10 0.76 5.78
C ALA A 95 -5.89 1.33 7.18
N ILE A 96 -5.39 0.50 8.07
CA ILE A 96 -4.90 0.93 9.39
C ILE A 96 -3.37 0.80 9.43
N GLY A 97 -2.75 1.47 10.38
CA GLY A 97 -1.30 1.37 10.54
C GLY A 97 -0.86 -0.07 10.75
N GLY A 98 0.21 -0.48 10.09
CA GLY A 98 0.73 -1.83 10.14
C GLY A 98 -0.02 -2.83 9.26
N SER A 99 -0.95 -2.40 8.43
CA SER A 99 -1.70 -3.28 7.52
C SER A 99 -1.25 -3.13 6.06
N VAL A 100 -1.52 -4.18 5.28
CA VAL A 100 -1.36 -4.19 3.83
C VAL A 100 -2.69 -4.62 3.24
N LEU A 101 -3.37 -3.69 2.55
CA LEU A 101 -4.64 -3.96 1.87
C LEU A 101 -4.42 -4.04 0.36
N ILE A 102 -5.11 -4.96 -0.26
CA ILE A 102 -5.01 -5.20 -1.70
C ILE A 102 -6.41 -5.27 -2.32
N SER A 103 -6.51 -4.92 -3.60
CA SER A 103 -7.74 -5.12 -4.35
C SER A 103 -7.92 -6.58 -4.75
N ARG A 104 -9.15 -6.96 -5.13
CA ARG A 104 -9.45 -8.27 -5.72
C ARG A 104 -8.54 -8.58 -6.91
N LYS A 105 -8.26 -7.60 -7.74
CA LYS A 105 -7.40 -7.79 -8.90
C LYS A 105 -5.99 -8.21 -8.50
N VAL A 106 -5.42 -7.60 -7.47
CA VAL A 106 -4.12 -8.02 -6.92
C VAL A 106 -4.23 -9.40 -6.31
N TYR A 107 -5.30 -9.67 -5.56
CA TYR A 107 -5.55 -10.99 -4.98
C TYR A 107 -5.52 -12.10 -6.04
N ASP A 108 -6.19 -11.89 -7.18
CA ASP A 108 -6.21 -12.86 -8.26
C ASP A 108 -4.83 -13.12 -8.85
N GLU A 109 -3.96 -12.11 -8.86
CA GLU A 109 -2.59 -12.25 -9.38
C GLU A 109 -1.64 -12.96 -8.40
N ILE A 110 -1.94 -12.97 -7.10
CA ILE A 110 -1.10 -13.60 -6.07
C ILE A 110 -1.64 -14.93 -5.54
N ILE A 111 -2.83 -15.33 -5.95
CA ILE A 111 -3.55 -16.46 -5.35
C ILE A 111 -2.78 -17.79 -5.43
N ASN A 112 -1.91 -17.95 -6.41
CA ASN A 112 -1.10 -19.17 -6.58
C ASN A 112 0.18 -19.17 -5.75
N HIS A 113 0.48 -18.09 -5.07
CA HIS A 113 1.65 -17.97 -4.19
C HIS A 113 1.26 -18.36 -2.76
N LYS A 114 1.54 -19.61 -2.40
CA LYS A 114 1.10 -20.21 -1.14
C LYS A 114 1.71 -19.57 0.11
N GLU A 115 2.85 -18.90 -0.04
CA GLU A 115 3.51 -18.18 1.03
C GLU A 115 2.81 -16.87 1.40
N ILE A 116 1.89 -16.40 0.54
CA ILE A 116 1.13 -15.18 0.79
C ILE A 116 -0.31 -15.56 1.13
N ASN A 117 -0.75 -15.18 2.32
CA ASN A 117 -2.11 -15.39 2.76
C ASN A 117 -2.87 -14.07 2.80
N ALA A 118 -4.13 -14.10 2.37
CA ALA A 118 -4.99 -12.93 2.38
C ALA A 118 -6.39 -13.31 2.84
N VAL A 119 -7.08 -12.37 3.47
CA VAL A 119 -8.45 -12.54 3.95
C VAL A 119 -9.33 -11.43 3.39
N SER A 120 -10.51 -11.80 2.90
CA SER A 120 -11.46 -10.82 2.36
C SER A 120 -12.04 -9.95 3.46
N LEU A 121 -12.09 -8.65 3.19
CA LEU A 121 -12.79 -7.66 4.01
C LEU A 121 -14.14 -7.25 3.40
N GLY A 122 -14.55 -7.93 2.34
CA GLY A 122 -15.79 -7.65 1.65
C GLY A 122 -15.69 -6.60 0.56
N TYR A 123 -16.85 -6.23 0.01
CA TYR A 123 -16.94 -5.23 -1.05
C TYR A 123 -17.12 -3.84 -0.44
N HIS A 124 -16.39 -2.87 -0.98
CA HIS A 124 -16.43 -1.49 -0.53
C HIS A 124 -16.65 -0.54 -1.70
N GLU A 125 -17.49 0.46 -1.48
CA GLU A 125 -17.71 1.54 -2.42
C GLU A 125 -16.74 2.68 -2.10
N PHE A 126 -16.01 3.13 -3.12
CA PHE A 126 -15.06 4.24 -2.98
C PHE A 126 -15.52 5.44 -3.80
N LYS A 127 -15.27 6.64 -3.29
CA LYS A 127 -15.58 7.88 -3.98
C LYS A 127 -14.91 7.92 -5.35
N ASN A 128 -15.71 8.23 -6.39
CA ASN A 128 -15.28 8.32 -7.79
C ASN A 128 -14.82 6.99 -8.40
N VAL A 129 -15.16 5.87 -7.78
CA VAL A 129 -14.97 4.52 -8.33
C VAL A 129 -16.34 3.94 -8.66
N LYS A 130 -16.55 3.58 -9.92
CA LYS A 130 -17.88 3.23 -10.45
C LYS A 130 -18.48 1.96 -9.85
N THR A 131 -17.64 0.96 -9.58
CA THR A 131 -18.10 -0.34 -9.10
C THR A 131 -17.47 -0.64 -7.73
N PRO A 132 -18.19 -1.35 -6.83
CA PRO A 132 -17.60 -1.80 -5.58
C PRO A 132 -16.38 -2.67 -5.83
N ILE A 133 -15.40 -2.56 -4.95
CA ILE A 133 -14.16 -3.33 -5.02
C ILE A 133 -14.08 -4.23 -3.80
N GLU A 134 -13.85 -5.51 -4.02
CA GLU A 134 -13.54 -6.42 -2.94
C GLU A 134 -12.11 -6.17 -2.47
N VAL A 135 -11.96 -5.88 -1.18
CA VAL A 135 -10.68 -5.57 -0.55
C VAL A 135 -10.24 -6.74 0.30
N TYR A 136 -8.97 -7.08 0.21
CA TYR A 136 -8.35 -8.12 1.02
C TYR A 136 -7.27 -7.52 1.90
N ALA A 137 -7.08 -8.10 3.08
CA ALA A 137 -5.92 -7.80 3.92
C ALA A 137 -4.92 -8.95 3.82
N ILE A 138 -3.65 -8.61 3.68
CA ILE A 138 -2.57 -9.61 3.78
C ILE A 138 -2.49 -10.05 5.23
N LYS A 139 -2.51 -11.37 5.44
CA LYS A 139 -2.57 -11.99 6.77
C LYS A 139 -1.21 -12.56 7.14
N SER A 140 -0.67 -12.08 8.25
CA SER A 140 0.46 -12.70 8.93
C SER A 140 0.41 -12.33 10.41
N ASP A 141 1.18 -13.02 11.25
CA ASP A 141 1.21 -12.74 12.68
C ASP A 141 1.71 -11.33 13.02
N GLN A 142 2.41 -10.69 12.10
CA GLN A 142 3.03 -9.38 12.32
C GLN A 142 2.32 -8.23 11.61
N LEU A 143 1.27 -8.53 10.84
CA LEU A 143 0.49 -7.51 10.14
C LEU A 143 -0.85 -7.32 10.83
N ASN A 144 -1.27 -6.05 10.93
CA ASN A 144 -2.58 -5.71 11.45
C ASN A 144 -3.64 -5.90 10.36
N ILE A 145 -4.83 -6.31 10.78
CA ILE A 145 -5.97 -6.47 9.88
C ILE A 145 -7.10 -5.60 10.40
N PRO A 146 -7.60 -4.62 9.59
CA PRO A 146 -8.75 -3.83 9.98
C PRO A 146 -10.02 -4.69 10.00
N GLU A 147 -10.97 -4.34 10.87
CA GLU A 147 -12.30 -4.93 10.82
C GLU A 147 -13.04 -4.41 9.60
N SER A 148 -13.84 -5.27 8.95
CA SER A 148 -14.58 -4.92 7.73
C SER A 148 -15.48 -3.70 7.92
N SER A 149 -16.06 -3.53 9.12
CA SER A 149 -16.95 -2.41 9.46
C SER A 149 -16.21 -1.11 9.75
N SER A 150 -14.89 -1.14 9.95
CA SER A 150 -14.11 0.05 10.33
C SER A 150 -13.50 0.79 9.14
N ILE A 151 -13.56 0.24 7.94
CA ILE A 151 -12.95 0.83 6.74
C ILE A 151 -13.54 2.20 6.43
N ASP A 152 -14.86 2.35 6.51
CA ASP A 152 -15.55 3.61 6.22
C ASP A 152 -15.34 4.68 7.29
N THR A 153 -15.00 4.30 8.52
CA THR A 153 -14.87 5.22 9.65
C THR A 153 -13.46 5.76 9.86
N LEU A 154 -12.46 5.14 9.23
CA LEU A 154 -11.04 5.52 9.40
C LEU A 154 -10.57 6.59 8.40
N VAL A 155 -11.44 7.02 7.49
CA VAL A 155 -11.17 8.07 6.52
C VAL A 155 -11.06 9.41 7.25
N GLY A 156 -9.87 9.84 7.59
CA GLY A 156 -9.64 11.12 8.27
C GLY A 156 -8.54 11.10 9.32
N LEU A 157 -8.08 9.95 9.73
CA LEU A 157 -6.92 9.84 10.61
C LEU A 157 -5.64 10.06 9.80
N LYS A 158 -4.96 11.17 10.06
CA LYS A 158 -3.68 11.47 9.40
C LYS A 158 -2.60 10.55 9.94
N LYS A 159 -2.21 9.57 9.14
CA LYS A 159 -1.06 8.70 9.37
C LYS A 159 -0.22 8.68 8.11
N GLU A 160 1.06 8.39 8.24
CA GLU A 160 1.90 8.20 7.07
C GLU A 160 1.32 7.08 6.20
N SER A 161 1.35 7.27 4.90
CA SER A 161 0.66 6.37 3.98
C SER A 161 1.49 6.09 2.74
N ILE A 162 1.25 4.93 2.16
CA ILE A 162 1.86 4.51 0.90
C ILE A 162 0.79 3.85 0.02
N ALA A 163 0.77 4.21 -1.25
CA ALA A 163 0.03 3.49 -2.27
C ALA A 163 1.04 2.79 -3.18
N VAL A 164 0.87 1.49 -3.37
CA VAL A 164 1.79 0.66 -4.14
C VAL A 164 1.05 0.11 -5.35
N LEU A 165 1.59 0.33 -6.54
CA LEU A 165 0.97 -0.08 -7.79
C LEU A 165 1.90 -1.03 -8.54
N PRO A 166 1.48 -2.29 -8.81
CA PRO A 166 2.16 -3.09 -9.82
C PRO A 166 2.02 -2.43 -11.20
N PHE A 167 3.14 -2.36 -11.91
CA PHE A 167 3.16 -1.85 -13.27
C PHE A 167 2.99 -3.02 -14.24
N ILE A 168 1.98 -2.95 -15.10
CA ILE A 168 1.71 -3.99 -16.11
C ILE A 168 1.87 -3.37 -17.49
N ASN A 169 2.79 -3.91 -18.26
CA ASN A 169 2.94 -3.55 -19.66
C ASN A 169 1.94 -4.30 -20.53
#